data_33a951dc8d6a56801a5f3d1ecb0a6e1f
#
_entry.id   33a951dc8d6a56801a5f3d1ecb0a6e1f
#
_cell.length_a   1.000
_cell.length_b   1.000
_cell.length_c   1.000
_cell.angle_alpha   90.00
_cell.angle_beta   90.00
_cell.angle_gamma   90.00
#
_symmetry.space_group_name_H-M   'P 1'
#
loop_
_entity.id
_entity.type
_entity.pdbx_description
1 polymer ?
#
loop_
_entity_poly.entity_id
_entity_poly.type
_entity_poly.pdbx_seq_one_letter_code
_entity_poly.pdbx_strand_id
1 'polypeptide(L)'
;MATEHAHPTPARTLTLATVAGVAGAAGATLACAAALGTAGIATHFARKIVVPPKAPVEDVRVHSLGYSSADIAEGQQPTSIRIDATERTLAPGHYGFYFSGGAGFALLGELTSYLPGDKTVVRSIEKIYRGNMAEIKRGRLTGVVATDPAMAGYLAEDIELSLPVGPAPAWVVHPGAATDAQTRSVQAADAPGTPEPSDTWAIMVHGMGATRAETLRALDATQALGLTSLHMSYRNDREAPASEDGRYGLGFTEWRDVEVAIDYALAHGARSVVLFGWSMGGSICMQTADLARNRRAIQALVLDGPALDWLELIQYHTHLNKIPLRIGQLGVQMITHPALSTLTGLKEPISLQQISWPHRAGDITVPTLIMHSVDDTYVPYQPSQALAELSPLVDFVPFEKAPHTREWNVDPQLWFDTVTGWLSSRNIGVSPLRQRNQVIGC
;
A
#
# COMPACT_ATOMS: atom_id res chain seq x y z
N MET A 1 7.47 -102.73 6.22
CA MET A 1 8.11 -101.69 5.46
C MET A 1 7.00 -100.76 4.99
N ALA A 2 6.85 -99.69 5.68
CA ALA A 2 5.86 -98.64 5.39
C ALA A 2 6.43 -97.57 4.56
N THR A 3 5.89 -97.28 3.42
CA THR A 3 6.23 -96.20 2.55
C THR A 3 5.38 -94.97 2.89
N GLU A 4 6.02 -93.93 3.35
CA GLU A 4 5.48 -92.67 3.77
C GLU A 4 5.19 -91.80 2.53
N HIS A 5 3.93 -91.42 2.28
CA HIS A 5 3.56 -90.50 1.23
C HIS A 5 3.57 -89.06 1.76
N ALA A 6 4.51 -88.25 1.21
CA ALA A 6 4.59 -86.85 1.48
C ALA A 6 3.47 -86.10 0.69
N HIS A 7 2.64 -85.34 1.41
CA HIS A 7 1.66 -84.39 0.80
C HIS A 7 2.35 -83.10 0.39
N PRO A 8 2.12 -82.55 -0.82
CA PRO A 8 2.63 -81.24 -1.23
C PRO A 8 1.79 -80.14 -0.62
N THR A 9 2.44 -79.13 0.01
CA THR A 9 1.86 -77.90 0.50
C THR A 9 1.39 -77.04 -0.67
N PRO A 10 0.16 -76.47 -0.64
CA PRO A 10 -0.27 -75.60 -1.72
C PRO A 10 0.45 -74.25 -1.73
N ALA A 11 1.16 -73.96 -2.81
CA ALA A 11 1.72 -72.61 -3.08
C ALA A 11 0.57 -71.61 -3.16
N ARG A 12 0.56 -70.60 -2.29
CA ARG A 12 -0.32 -69.45 -2.38
C ARG A 12 0.00 -68.64 -3.65
N THR A 13 -0.78 -68.83 -4.68
CA THR A 13 -0.79 -67.94 -5.86
C THR A 13 -1.41 -66.61 -5.40
N LEU A 14 -0.56 -65.57 -5.20
CA LEU A 14 -1.00 -64.21 -5.11
C LEU A 14 -1.60 -63.83 -6.47
N THR A 15 -2.93 -63.70 -6.54
CA THR A 15 -3.65 -63.35 -7.76
C THR A 15 -3.31 -61.91 -8.17
N LEU A 16 -3.11 -61.68 -9.47
CA LEU A 16 -2.86 -60.32 -10.07
C LEU A 16 -3.86 -59.25 -9.56
N ALA A 17 -5.08 -59.65 -9.14
CA ALA A 17 -6.07 -58.78 -8.57
C ALA A 17 -5.66 -58.16 -7.22
N THR A 18 -4.88 -58.88 -6.38
CA THR A 18 -4.39 -58.36 -5.08
C THR A 18 -3.27 -57.36 -5.26
N VAL A 19 -2.39 -57.58 -6.27
CA VAL A 19 -1.30 -56.64 -6.61
C VAL A 19 -1.85 -55.34 -7.25
N ALA A 20 -2.85 -55.44 -8.11
CA ALA A 20 -3.53 -54.28 -8.72
C ALA A 20 -4.31 -53.48 -7.67
N GLY A 21 -4.93 -54.10 -6.68
CA GLY A 21 -5.63 -53.43 -5.57
C GLY A 21 -4.68 -52.67 -4.64
N VAL A 22 -3.51 -53.25 -4.29
CA VAL A 22 -2.49 -52.57 -3.46
C VAL A 22 -1.82 -51.42 -4.21
N ALA A 23 -1.51 -51.59 -5.50
CA ALA A 23 -0.95 -50.54 -6.35
C ALA A 23 -1.96 -49.41 -6.57
N GLY A 24 -3.24 -49.72 -6.75
CA GLY A 24 -4.32 -48.73 -6.84
C GLY A 24 -4.53 -47.92 -5.56
N ALA A 25 -4.51 -48.61 -4.39
CA ALA A 25 -4.62 -47.96 -3.09
C ALA A 25 -3.40 -47.09 -2.78
N ALA A 26 -2.19 -47.53 -3.09
CA ALA A 26 -0.97 -46.74 -2.92
C ALA A 26 -0.95 -45.52 -3.88
N GLY A 27 -1.37 -45.68 -5.12
CA GLY A 27 -1.51 -44.59 -6.08
C GLY A 27 -2.55 -43.56 -5.66
N ALA A 28 -3.72 -44.01 -5.12
CA ALA A 28 -4.75 -43.14 -4.59
C ALA A 28 -4.26 -42.36 -3.36
N THR A 29 -3.53 -43.01 -2.45
CA THR A 29 -2.98 -42.36 -1.25
C THR A 29 -1.94 -41.29 -1.61
N LEU A 30 -1.05 -41.56 -2.57
CA LEU A 30 -0.06 -40.59 -3.07
C LEU A 30 -0.74 -39.43 -3.80
N ALA A 31 -1.76 -39.69 -4.61
CA ALA A 31 -2.54 -38.65 -5.28
C ALA A 31 -3.31 -37.76 -4.28
N CYS A 32 -3.91 -38.34 -3.25
CA CYS A 32 -4.56 -37.60 -2.16
C CYS A 32 -3.55 -36.75 -1.38
N ALA A 33 -2.37 -37.31 -1.03
CA ALA A 33 -1.34 -36.57 -0.33
C ALA A 33 -0.79 -35.39 -1.17
N ALA A 34 -0.58 -35.60 -2.47
CA ALA A 34 -0.18 -34.54 -3.39
C ALA A 34 -1.28 -33.46 -3.55
N ALA A 35 -2.55 -33.85 -3.63
CA ALA A 35 -3.68 -32.95 -3.71
C ALA A 35 -3.84 -32.10 -2.44
N LEU A 36 -3.70 -32.71 -1.25
CA LEU A 36 -3.73 -32.02 0.04
C LEU A 36 -2.55 -31.06 0.19
N GLY A 37 -1.34 -31.46 -0.25
CA GLY A 37 -0.16 -30.60 -0.27
C GLY A 37 -0.37 -29.38 -1.19
N THR A 38 -0.91 -29.59 -2.39
CA THR A 38 -1.23 -28.55 -3.36
C THR A 38 -2.29 -27.58 -2.80
N ALA A 39 -3.36 -28.10 -2.21
CA ALA A 39 -4.40 -27.29 -1.58
C ALA A 39 -3.85 -26.48 -0.40
N GLY A 40 -2.97 -27.06 0.43
CA GLY A 40 -2.32 -26.37 1.54
C GLY A 40 -1.46 -25.18 1.09
N ILE A 41 -0.66 -25.37 0.03
CA ILE A 41 0.17 -24.29 -0.55
C ILE A 41 -0.72 -23.22 -1.16
N ALA A 42 -1.76 -23.58 -1.92
CA ALA A 42 -2.70 -22.64 -2.50
C ALA A 42 -3.44 -21.82 -1.43
N THR A 43 -3.88 -22.47 -0.35
CA THR A 43 -4.52 -21.80 0.80
C THR A 43 -3.55 -20.84 1.48
N HIS A 44 -2.31 -21.25 1.70
CA HIS A 44 -1.29 -20.37 2.29
C HIS A 44 -1.06 -19.14 1.42
N PHE A 45 -0.95 -19.32 0.10
CA PHE A 45 -0.77 -18.22 -0.85
C PHE A 45 -1.99 -17.29 -0.88
N ALA A 46 -3.20 -17.83 -0.99
CA ALA A 46 -4.44 -17.06 -0.96
C ALA A 46 -4.61 -16.28 0.35
N ARG A 47 -4.26 -16.89 1.50
CA ARG A 47 -4.28 -16.21 2.80
C ARG A 47 -3.29 -15.05 2.88
N LYS A 48 -2.12 -15.13 2.24
CA LYS A 48 -1.17 -14.00 2.20
C LYS A 48 -1.75 -12.75 1.51
N ILE A 49 -2.71 -12.93 0.61
CA ILE A 49 -3.35 -11.83 -0.12
C ILE A 49 -4.40 -11.14 0.76
N VAL A 50 -5.22 -11.91 1.49
CA VAL A 50 -6.39 -11.36 2.20
C VAL A 50 -6.20 -11.20 3.71
N VAL A 51 -5.16 -11.80 4.30
CA VAL A 51 -4.90 -11.67 5.75
C VAL A 51 -4.07 -10.42 6.01
N PRO A 52 -4.54 -9.48 6.84
CA PRO A 52 -3.77 -8.33 7.25
C PRO A 52 -2.41 -8.76 7.84
N PRO A 53 -1.31 -8.08 7.46
CA PRO A 53 -0.01 -8.39 8.01
C PRO A 53 0.00 -8.11 9.52
N LYS A 54 0.66 -8.98 10.28
CA LYS A 54 0.96 -8.75 11.70
C LYS A 54 1.89 -7.54 11.84
N ALA A 55 2.35 -7.26 13.04
CA ALA A 55 3.26 -6.15 13.30
C ALA A 55 4.41 -6.08 12.26
N PRO A 56 4.82 -4.88 11.80
CA PRO A 56 5.94 -4.73 10.87
C PRO A 56 7.23 -5.27 11.48
N VAL A 57 8.04 -5.90 10.63
CA VAL A 57 9.32 -6.47 11.04
C VAL A 57 10.45 -5.49 10.73
N GLU A 58 11.41 -5.34 11.66
CA GLU A 58 12.66 -4.61 11.45
C GLU A 58 13.62 -5.53 10.68
N ASP A 59 13.46 -5.59 9.35
CA ASP A 59 14.13 -6.53 8.46
C ASP A 59 15.47 -6.01 7.91
N VAL A 60 15.77 -4.72 8.07
CA VAL A 60 17.02 -4.08 7.61
C VAL A 60 18.07 -4.14 8.71
N ARG A 61 19.23 -4.74 8.43
CA ARG A 61 20.36 -4.78 9.36
C ARG A 61 21.11 -3.45 9.31
N VAL A 62 21.52 -2.96 10.48
CA VAL A 62 22.42 -1.82 10.65
C VAL A 62 23.83 -2.35 10.87
N HIS A 63 24.77 -1.94 10.03
CA HIS A 63 26.19 -2.37 10.09
C HIS A 63 27.04 -1.39 10.87
N SER A 64 26.84 -0.08 10.66
CA SER A 64 27.55 0.96 11.39
C SER A 64 26.79 2.29 11.32
N LEU A 65 27.13 3.18 12.24
CA LEU A 65 26.71 4.57 12.26
C LEU A 65 27.93 5.43 12.05
N GLY A 66 27.77 6.50 11.27
CA GLY A 66 28.81 7.52 11.04
C GLY A 66 28.48 8.80 11.81
N TYR A 67 29.51 9.43 12.35
CA TYR A 67 29.42 10.69 13.10
C TYR A 67 30.26 11.75 12.40
N SER A 68 29.90 13.02 12.54
CA SER A 68 30.72 14.11 12.01
C SER A 68 32.03 14.21 12.82
N SER A 69 33.14 14.41 12.13
CA SER A 69 34.48 14.52 12.75
C SER A 69 34.69 15.78 13.59
N ALA A 70 33.82 16.76 13.44
CA ALA A 70 33.93 18.04 14.16
C ALA A 70 33.49 17.97 15.63
N ASP A 71 32.67 16.96 16.01
CA ASP A 71 31.97 16.96 17.30
C ASP A 71 31.87 15.55 17.91
N ILE A 72 32.98 14.92 18.27
CA ILE A 72 32.93 13.68 19.08
C ILE A 72 32.76 14.10 20.55
N ALA A 73 31.62 14.68 20.89
CA ALA A 73 31.20 14.90 22.27
C ALA A 73 30.26 13.78 22.73
N GLU A 74 30.30 13.43 24.01
CA GLU A 74 29.35 12.47 24.59
C GLU A 74 27.91 12.92 24.31
N GLY A 75 27.09 12.05 23.69
CA GLY A 75 25.70 12.32 23.36
C GLY A 75 25.41 12.78 21.92
N GLN A 76 26.41 12.81 21.06
CA GLN A 76 26.21 13.21 19.64
C GLN A 76 25.38 12.20 18.87
N GLN A 77 24.43 12.72 18.07
CA GLN A 77 23.60 11.89 17.19
C GLN A 77 24.38 11.53 15.90
N PRO A 78 24.21 10.31 15.36
CA PRO A 78 24.84 9.92 14.10
C PRO A 78 24.27 10.74 12.93
N THR A 79 25.14 11.04 11.95
CA THR A 79 24.80 11.78 10.73
C THR A 79 24.63 10.88 9.51
N SER A 80 25.06 9.62 9.62
CA SER A 80 24.88 8.61 8.55
C SER A 80 24.69 7.21 9.12
N ILE A 81 24.07 6.35 8.31
CA ILE A 81 23.78 4.96 8.66
C ILE A 81 24.17 4.05 7.51
N ARG A 82 24.92 2.98 7.81
CA ARG A 82 25.24 1.90 6.88
C ARG A 82 24.32 0.72 7.11
N ILE A 83 23.54 0.34 6.10
CA ILE A 83 22.49 -0.68 6.15
C ILE A 83 22.62 -1.68 5.00
N ASP A 84 21.88 -2.80 5.06
CA ASP A 84 21.84 -3.77 3.97
C ASP A 84 21.41 -3.13 2.66
N ALA A 85 22.07 -3.51 1.55
CA ALA A 85 21.68 -3.14 0.20
C ALA A 85 20.54 -4.05 -0.27
N THR A 86 19.38 -3.49 -0.41
CA THR A 86 18.18 -4.11 -1.00
C THR A 86 17.61 -3.15 -2.05
N GLU A 87 16.69 -3.61 -2.89
CA GLU A 87 15.98 -2.74 -3.81
C GLU A 87 15.43 -1.48 -3.11
N ARG A 88 14.79 -1.65 -1.95
CA ARG A 88 14.21 -0.54 -1.17
C ARG A 88 15.27 0.41 -0.60
N THR A 89 16.39 -0.12 -0.12
CA THR A 89 17.43 0.72 0.51
C THR A 89 18.36 1.37 -0.49
N LEU A 90 18.37 0.89 -1.75
CA LEU A 90 19.09 1.47 -2.89
C LEU A 90 18.28 2.57 -3.60
N ALA A 91 16.96 2.63 -3.41
CA ALA A 91 16.13 3.64 -4.05
C ALA A 91 16.55 5.06 -3.62
N PRO A 92 16.62 6.04 -4.54
CA PRO A 92 16.95 7.44 -4.21
C PRO A 92 15.86 8.07 -3.35
N GLY A 93 16.17 9.24 -2.76
CA GLY A 93 15.22 10.08 -2.02
C GLY A 93 15.16 9.84 -0.52
N HIS A 94 14.04 10.21 0.12
CA HIS A 94 13.89 10.37 1.57
C HIS A 94 12.94 9.33 2.15
N TYR A 95 13.35 8.68 3.26
CA TYR A 95 12.62 7.55 3.83
C TYR A 95 12.59 7.60 5.35
N GLY A 96 11.46 7.22 5.94
CA GLY A 96 11.42 6.96 7.35
C GLY A 96 12.13 5.66 7.71
N PHE A 97 12.70 5.63 8.91
CA PHE A 97 13.38 4.48 9.46
C PHE A 97 12.91 4.23 10.89
N TYR A 98 12.11 3.17 11.07
CA TYR A 98 11.71 2.70 12.38
C TYR A 98 12.77 1.78 12.97
N PHE A 99 13.01 1.89 14.28
CA PHE A 99 13.95 1.06 15.02
C PHE A 99 13.49 0.85 16.46
N SER A 100 14.16 -0.04 17.21
CA SER A 100 13.81 -0.37 18.61
C SER A 100 12.36 -0.82 18.78
N GLY A 101 11.89 -1.74 17.93
CA GLY A 101 10.51 -2.25 17.97
C GLY A 101 9.46 -1.21 17.57
N GLY A 102 9.86 -0.19 16.78
CA GLY A 102 9.00 0.91 16.36
C GLY A 102 8.94 2.08 17.33
N ALA A 103 9.59 2.01 18.49
CA ALA A 103 9.67 3.12 19.44
C ALA A 103 10.53 4.29 18.93
N GLY A 104 11.57 3.98 18.14
CA GLY A 104 12.43 4.96 17.48
C GLY A 104 11.96 5.28 16.06
N PHE A 105 12.18 6.54 15.62
CA PHE A 105 11.90 6.98 14.27
C PHE A 105 12.88 8.06 13.82
N ALA A 106 13.46 7.88 12.64
CA ALA A 106 14.36 8.83 12.00
C ALA A 106 13.99 9.03 10.52
N LEU A 107 14.32 10.18 9.98
CA LEU A 107 14.27 10.46 8.55
C LEU A 107 15.67 10.24 7.98
N LEU A 108 15.77 9.33 7.02
CA LEU A 108 16.96 9.09 6.23
C LEU A 108 16.83 9.83 4.92
N GLY A 109 17.89 10.54 4.56
CA GLY A 109 18.01 11.26 3.30
C GLY A 109 18.68 10.44 2.22
N GLU A 110 19.40 11.13 1.35
CA GLU A 110 20.00 10.58 0.14
C GLU A 110 20.99 9.42 0.39
N LEU A 111 21.10 8.59 -0.61
CA LEU A 111 22.10 7.54 -0.70
C LEU A 111 23.45 8.19 -0.98
N THR A 112 24.38 8.16 0.00
CA THR A 112 25.69 8.78 -0.09
C THR A 112 26.78 7.84 -0.63
N SER A 113 26.59 6.51 -0.45
CA SER A 113 27.52 5.51 -0.96
C SER A 113 26.87 4.15 -1.11
N TYR A 114 27.28 3.39 -2.12
CA TYR A 114 26.98 1.97 -2.30
C TYR A 114 28.27 1.15 -2.31
N LEU A 115 28.31 0.10 -1.51
CA LEU A 115 29.45 -0.79 -1.31
C LEU A 115 29.06 -2.22 -1.79
N PRO A 116 29.19 -2.50 -3.11
CA PRO A 116 28.72 -3.78 -3.68
C PRO A 116 29.37 -5.01 -3.04
N GLY A 117 30.69 -4.93 -2.72
CA GLY A 117 31.42 -6.03 -2.11
C GLY A 117 30.85 -6.46 -0.76
N ASP A 118 30.35 -5.53 0.02
CA ASP A 118 29.74 -5.77 1.33
C ASP A 118 28.22 -5.89 1.28
N LYS A 119 27.62 -5.65 0.11
CA LYS A 119 26.16 -5.57 -0.09
C LYS A 119 25.51 -4.59 0.89
N THR A 120 26.11 -3.41 1.05
CA THR A 120 25.63 -2.37 1.95
C THR A 120 25.53 -1.02 1.26
N VAL A 121 24.66 -0.16 1.78
CA VAL A 121 24.52 1.24 1.39
C VAL A 121 24.72 2.14 2.59
N VAL A 122 25.17 3.36 2.33
CA VAL A 122 25.26 4.43 3.33
C VAL A 122 24.25 5.50 2.94
N ARG A 123 23.41 5.87 3.89
CA ARG A 123 22.47 6.99 3.74
C ARG A 123 22.74 8.07 4.78
N SER A 124 22.47 9.31 4.44
CA SER A 124 22.45 10.40 5.43
C SER A 124 21.32 10.20 6.43
N ILE A 125 21.49 10.65 7.65
CA ILE A 125 20.44 10.82 8.64
C ILE A 125 20.12 12.30 8.70
N GLU A 126 18.92 12.69 8.29
CA GLU A 126 18.51 14.10 8.27
C GLU A 126 17.98 14.52 9.65
N LYS A 127 17.18 13.66 10.27
CA LYS A 127 16.58 13.95 11.56
C LYS A 127 16.25 12.69 12.32
N ILE A 128 16.56 12.68 13.61
CA ILE A 128 16.09 11.66 14.55
C ILE A 128 14.97 12.30 15.36
N TYR A 129 13.75 11.83 15.15
CA TYR A 129 12.57 12.39 15.81
C TYR A 129 12.36 11.76 17.18
N ARG A 130 12.63 10.45 17.31
CA ARG A 130 12.41 9.70 18.55
C ARG A 130 13.45 8.59 18.70
N GLY A 131 13.83 8.30 19.94
CA GLY A 131 14.74 7.21 20.28
C GLY A 131 16.22 7.57 20.17
N ASN A 132 17.06 6.61 20.53
CA ASN A 132 18.52 6.71 20.44
C ASN A 132 19.03 5.67 19.45
N MET A 133 19.80 6.09 18.45
CA MET A 133 20.33 5.22 17.42
C MET A 133 21.68 4.57 17.78
N ALA A 134 22.34 4.97 18.86
CA ALA A 134 23.73 4.56 19.15
C ALA A 134 23.96 3.05 19.18
N GLU A 135 22.97 2.26 19.56
CA GLU A 135 23.12 0.79 19.73
C GLU A 135 22.19 -0.02 18.86
N ILE A 136 21.52 0.61 17.86
CA ILE A 136 20.59 -0.11 17.01
C ILE A 136 21.31 -1.11 16.13
N LYS A 137 20.73 -2.31 15.99
CA LYS A 137 21.26 -3.38 15.12
C LYS A 137 20.35 -3.65 13.94
N ARG A 138 19.09 -3.27 14.03
CA ARG A 138 18.06 -3.49 13.00
C ARG A 138 17.09 -2.33 12.98
N GLY A 139 16.42 -2.18 11.85
CA GLY A 139 15.31 -1.26 11.67
C GLY A 139 14.49 -1.63 10.45
N ARG A 140 13.55 -0.80 10.10
CA ARG A 140 12.66 -0.96 8.95
C ARG A 140 12.58 0.34 8.15
N LEU A 141 13.00 0.28 6.89
CA LEU A 141 12.82 1.39 5.96
C LEU A 141 11.36 1.46 5.50
N THR A 142 10.81 2.66 5.41
CA THR A 142 9.42 2.92 5.04
C THR A 142 9.29 4.20 4.23
N GLY A 143 8.24 4.31 3.39
CA GLY A 143 7.89 5.56 2.73
C GLY A 143 7.22 6.60 3.64
N VAL A 144 6.84 6.22 4.85
CA VAL A 144 6.31 7.16 5.85
C VAL A 144 7.45 8.10 6.28
N VAL A 145 7.28 9.40 6.08
CA VAL A 145 8.29 10.43 6.44
C VAL A 145 7.94 11.18 7.71
N ALA A 146 6.68 11.11 8.13
CA ALA A 146 6.18 11.62 9.41
C ALA A 146 5.19 10.62 10.00
N THR A 147 5.16 10.44 11.32
CA THR A 147 4.28 9.47 12.00
C THR A 147 2.93 10.07 12.41
N ASP A 148 2.84 11.38 12.42
CA ASP A 148 1.66 12.17 12.77
C ASP A 148 1.75 13.55 12.09
N PRO A 149 0.63 14.29 11.99
CA PRO A 149 0.61 15.59 11.34
C PRO A 149 1.53 16.64 12.00
N ALA A 150 1.70 16.61 13.33
CA ALA A 150 2.58 17.54 14.03
C ALA A 150 4.04 17.33 13.65
N MET A 151 4.47 16.06 13.46
CA MET A 151 5.80 15.75 12.96
C MET A 151 5.99 16.22 11.52
N ALA A 152 4.93 16.21 10.71
CA ALA A 152 4.92 16.76 9.35
C ALA A 152 4.85 18.31 9.34
N GLY A 153 4.72 18.96 10.51
CA GLY A 153 4.66 20.41 10.64
C GLY A 153 3.27 21.02 10.52
N TYR A 154 2.21 20.23 10.74
CA TYR A 154 0.83 20.69 10.62
C TYR A 154 0.00 20.42 11.89
N LEU A 155 -0.90 21.33 12.21
CA LEU A 155 -1.94 21.09 13.22
C LEU A 155 -3.05 20.24 12.61
N ALA A 156 -3.55 19.31 13.40
CA ALA A 156 -4.65 18.44 12.98
C ALA A 156 -5.68 18.30 14.12
N GLU A 157 -6.91 18.06 13.74
CA GLU A 157 -7.95 17.59 14.63
C GLU A 157 -7.96 16.06 14.64
N ASP A 158 -7.86 15.46 15.82
CA ASP A 158 -8.11 14.03 16.00
C ASP A 158 -9.63 13.82 16.06
N ILE A 159 -10.14 13.02 15.13
CA ILE A 159 -11.56 12.68 15.06
C ILE A 159 -11.76 11.17 15.04
N GLU A 160 -13.00 10.75 15.24
CA GLU A 160 -13.42 9.36 15.13
C GLU A 160 -14.52 9.24 14.08
N LEU A 161 -14.31 8.36 13.10
CA LEU A 161 -15.30 8.00 12.08
C LEU A 161 -16.09 6.77 12.56
N SER A 162 -17.42 6.84 12.50
CA SER A 162 -18.30 5.72 12.84
C SER A 162 -18.43 4.76 11.66
N LEU A 163 -17.42 3.92 11.44
CA LEU A 163 -17.43 2.93 10.36
C LEU A 163 -18.44 1.82 10.62
N PRO A 164 -18.90 1.08 9.57
CA PRO A 164 -19.76 -0.09 9.75
C PRO A 164 -19.19 -1.18 10.67
N VAL A 165 -17.87 -1.21 10.86
CA VAL A 165 -17.14 -2.16 11.71
C VAL A 165 -16.84 -1.62 13.12
N GLY A 166 -17.16 -0.37 13.39
CA GLY A 166 -16.90 0.32 14.66
C GLY A 166 -16.11 1.62 14.48
N PRO A 167 -15.84 2.34 15.56
CA PRO A 167 -15.15 3.62 15.51
C PRO A 167 -13.70 3.47 15.03
N ALA A 168 -13.26 4.36 14.14
CA ALA A 168 -11.92 4.38 13.60
C ALA A 168 -11.33 5.79 13.65
N PRO A 169 -10.04 5.94 14.02
CA PRO A 169 -9.43 7.25 14.13
C PRO A 169 -9.13 7.85 12.76
N ALA A 170 -9.25 9.17 12.68
CA ALA A 170 -8.82 9.95 11.51
C ALA A 170 -8.23 11.29 11.95
N TRP A 171 -7.47 11.92 11.05
CA TRP A 171 -6.98 13.30 11.21
C TRP A 171 -7.66 14.20 10.20
N VAL A 172 -8.07 15.38 10.64
CA VAL A 172 -8.50 16.46 9.76
C VAL A 172 -7.46 17.58 9.84
N VAL A 173 -6.91 17.98 8.69
CA VAL A 173 -5.94 19.07 8.57
C VAL A 173 -6.55 20.14 7.68
N HIS A 174 -6.79 21.31 8.27
CA HIS A 174 -7.36 22.45 7.55
C HIS A 174 -6.28 23.26 6.79
N PRO A 175 -6.65 24.01 5.76
CA PRO A 175 -5.72 24.94 5.09
C PRO A 175 -5.13 25.96 6.07
N GLY A 176 -3.83 26.24 5.92
CA GLY A 176 -3.14 27.18 6.79
C GLY A 176 -2.72 26.62 8.16
N ALA A 177 -2.90 25.33 8.40
CA ALA A 177 -2.57 24.65 9.65
C ALA A 177 -1.06 24.45 9.89
N ALA A 178 -0.16 24.95 9.04
CA ALA A 178 1.30 24.82 9.24
C ALA A 178 1.76 25.49 10.53
N THR A 179 2.58 24.77 11.33
CA THR A 179 3.05 25.24 12.66
C THR A 179 4.19 26.25 12.57
N ASP A 180 5.01 26.22 11.50
CA ASP A 180 6.19 27.07 11.31
C ASP A 180 6.28 27.67 9.91
N ALA A 181 6.85 28.91 9.83
CA ALA A 181 7.18 29.53 8.54
C ALA A 181 8.24 28.76 7.73
N GLN A 182 9.05 27.93 8.38
CA GLN A 182 10.07 27.08 7.73
C GLN A 182 9.48 25.84 7.09
N THR A 183 8.39 25.27 7.60
CA THR A 183 7.65 24.19 6.95
C THR A 183 7.04 24.66 5.63
N ARG A 184 6.74 25.95 5.49
CA ARG A 184 6.34 26.59 4.23
C ARG A 184 7.48 26.72 3.21
N SER A 185 8.74 26.57 3.62
CA SER A 185 9.89 27.04 2.84
C SER A 185 10.54 25.99 1.94
N VAL A 186 10.18 24.72 2.03
CA VAL A 186 10.84 23.73 1.16
C VAL A 186 10.26 23.75 -0.26
N GLN A 187 9.03 24.24 -0.47
CA GLN A 187 8.42 24.26 -1.80
C GLN A 187 7.56 25.48 -2.14
N ALA A 188 7.35 26.41 -1.21
CA ALA A 188 6.50 27.59 -1.42
C ALA A 188 7.23 28.92 -1.14
N ALA A 189 8.52 29.01 -1.41
CA ALA A 189 9.31 30.24 -1.17
C ALA A 189 8.82 31.46 -1.95
N ASP A 190 7.94 31.29 -2.94
CA ASP A 190 7.38 32.34 -3.78
C ASP A 190 5.84 32.46 -3.75
N ALA A 191 5.13 31.74 -2.86
CA ALA A 191 3.66 31.82 -2.81
C ALA A 191 3.20 32.93 -1.84
N PRO A 192 2.54 33.99 -2.30
CA PRO A 192 1.99 35.02 -1.42
C PRO A 192 0.67 34.53 -0.79
N GLY A 193 0.66 34.43 0.52
CA GLY A 193 -0.58 34.26 1.31
C GLY A 193 -1.03 32.81 1.51
N THR A 194 -1.74 32.58 2.61
CA THR A 194 -2.47 31.33 2.83
C THR A 194 -3.61 31.27 1.80
N PRO A 195 -3.77 30.16 1.04
CA PRO A 195 -4.88 30.04 0.11
C PRO A 195 -6.22 30.14 0.85
N GLU A 196 -7.21 30.77 0.23
CA GLU A 196 -8.58 30.73 0.74
C GLU A 196 -9.05 29.27 0.83
N PRO A 197 -9.71 28.89 1.91
CA PRO A 197 -10.22 27.54 2.05
C PRO A 197 -11.18 27.16 0.92
N SER A 198 -10.92 26.02 0.29
CA SER A 198 -11.82 25.45 -0.71
C SER A 198 -12.98 24.71 -0.01
N ASP A 199 -14.15 24.68 -0.64
CA ASP A 199 -15.26 23.82 -0.23
C ASP A 199 -15.11 22.37 -0.74
N THR A 200 -13.98 22.04 -1.33
CA THR A 200 -13.57 20.67 -1.71
C THR A 200 -12.63 20.11 -0.67
N TRP A 201 -12.92 18.90 -0.17
CA TRP A 201 -12.02 18.19 0.75
C TRP A 201 -11.25 17.08 0.03
N ALA A 202 -10.07 16.75 0.55
CA ALA A 202 -9.26 15.63 0.11
C ALA A 202 -9.39 14.47 1.11
N ILE A 203 -9.85 13.30 0.67
CA ILE A 203 -9.95 12.11 1.52
C ILE A 203 -8.80 11.16 1.16
N MET A 204 -8.00 10.81 2.15
CA MET A 204 -6.75 10.07 2.01
C MET A 204 -6.92 8.61 2.42
N VAL A 205 -6.67 7.68 1.49
CA VAL A 205 -6.87 6.23 1.66
C VAL A 205 -5.53 5.50 1.44
N HIS A 206 -4.93 5.02 2.52
CA HIS A 206 -3.62 4.36 2.49
C HIS A 206 -3.66 2.95 1.87
N GLY A 207 -2.48 2.37 1.64
CA GLY A 207 -2.31 1.03 1.08
C GLY A 207 -2.47 -0.10 2.09
N MET A 208 -2.44 -1.34 1.58
CA MET A 208 -2.51 -2.56 2.38
C MET A 208 -1.36 -2.63 3.41
N GLY A 209 -1.70 -2.87 4.67
CA GLY A 209 -0.71 -3.01 5.75
C GLY A 209 -0.03 -1.71 6.17
N ALA A 210 -0.39 -0.58 5.57
CA ALA A 210 0.01 0.75 5.98
C ALA A 210 -0.96 1.31 7.05
N THR A 211 -0.77 2.56 7.41
CA THR A 211 -1.66 3.35 8.27
C THR A 211 -1.88 4.72 7.66
N ARG A 212 -2.81 5.50 8.18
CA ARG A 212 -3.06 6.89 7.76
C ARG A 212 -1.80 7.78 7.73
N ALA A 213 -0.74 7.46 8.48
CA ALA A 213 0.54 8.17 8.43
C ALA A 213 1.24 8.09 7.06
N GLU A 214 0.96 7.06 6.25
CA GLU A 214 1.51 6.98 4.89
C GLU A 214 1.04 8.13 4.01
N THR A 215 -0.17 8.62 4.23
CA THR A 215 -0.82 9.63 3.40
C THR A 215 -0.40 11.06 3.71
N LEU A 216 0.36 11.28 4.80
CA LEU A 216 0.84 12.62 5.20
C LEU A 216 1.77 13.26 4.15
N ARG A 217 2.32 12.47 3.23
CA ARG A 217 3.10 12.95 2.08
C ARG A 217 2.32 13.88 1.15
N ALA A 218 0.99 13.81 1.17
CA ALA A 218 0.13 14.67 0.36
C ALA A 218 -0.20 16.03 1.02
N LEU A 219 0.21 16.26 2.27
CA LEU A 219 -0.17 17.46 3.00
C LEU A 219 0.24 18.75 2.30
N ASP A 220 1.48 18.84 1.82
CA ASP A 220 1.96 20.05 1.13
C ASP A 220 1.11 20.38 -0.10
N ALA A 221 0.74 19.38 -0.89
CA ALA A 221 -0.09 19.57 -2.07
C ALA A 221 -1.52 20.00 -1.71
N THR A 222 -2.13 19.41 -0.68
CA THR A 222 -3.47 19.81 -0.23
C THR A 222 -3.48 21.21 0.38
N GLN A 223 -2.46 21.57 1.13
CA GLN A 223 -2.30 22.92 1.66
C GLN A 223 -2.13 23.96 0.54
N ALA A 224 -1.30 23.68 -0.46
CA ALA A 224 -1.12 24.57 -1.62
C ALA A 224 -2.40 24.77 -2.42
N LEU A 225 -3.28 23.77 -2.44
CA LEU A 225 -4.58 23.82 -3.12
C LEU A 225 -5.70 24.38 -2.24
N GLY A 226 -5.43 24.71 -0.97
CA GLY A 226 -6.46 25.17 -0.03
C GLY A 226 -7.49 24.08 0.33
N LEU A 227 -7.15 22.81 0.19
CA LEU A 227 -8.04 21.69 0.51
C LEU A 227 -7.91 21.30 1.99
N THR A 228 -9.04 21.15 2.67
CA THR A 228 -9.06 20.40 3.92
C THR A 228 -8.80 18.93 3.62
N SER A 229 -7.85 18.29 4.30
CA SER A 229 -7.54 16.88 4.12
C SER A 229 -7.99 16.04 5.30
N LEU A 230 -8.61 14.88 4.99
CA LEU A 230 -9.06 13.88 5.95
C LEU A 230 -8.25 12.60 5.74
N HIS A 231 -7.39 12.26 6.69
CA HIS A 231 -6.53 11.09 6.69
C HIS A 231 -7.16 10.00 7.54
N MET A 232 -7.77 9.00 6.91
CA MET A 232 -8.58 7.99 7.59
C MET A 232 -7.85 6.67 7.81
N SER A 233 -8.25 5.98 8.88
CA SER A 233 -8.07 4.54 9.04
C SER A 233 -9.33 3.83 8.56
N TYR A 234 -9.18 2.63 7.99
CA TYR A 234 -10.30 1.81 7.54
C TYR A 234 -10.16 0.38 8.07
N ARG A 235 -11.24 -0.43 7.96
CA ARG A 235 -11.29 -1.80 8.48
C ARG A 235 -10.03 -2.61 8.19
N ASN A 236 -9.63 -3.42 9.18
CA ASN A 236 -8.50 -4.34 9.07
C ASN A 236 -7.11 -3.68 8.98
N ASP A 237 -7.01 -2.36 9.05
CA ASP A 237 -5.73 -1.74 9.36
C ASP A 237 -5.40 -1.93 10.86
N ARG A 238 -4.26 -1.43 11.32
CA ARG A 238 -3.84 -1.64 12.72
C ARG A 238 -4.46 -0.65 13.70
N GLU A 239 -5.16 0.37 13.21
CA GLU A 239 -5.72 1.46 14.01
C GLU A 239 -7.25 1.40 14.05
N ALA A 240 -7.88 0.89 12.99
CA ALA A 240 -9.32 0.69 12.91
C ALA A 240 -9.75 -0.74 13.33
N PRO A 241 -11.02 -0.94 13.71
CA PRO A 241 -11.56 -2.25 14.01
C PRO A 241 -11.47 -3.23 12.84
N ALA A 242 -11.33 -4.49 13.16
CA ALA A 242 -11.39 -5.54 12.16
C ALA A 242 -12.83 -5.78 11.66
N SER A 243 -12.97 -6.17 10.39
CA SER A 243 -14.20 -6.79 9.90
C SER A 243 -14.48 -8.10 10.63
N GLU A 244 -15.71 -8.62 10.53
CA GLU A 244 -16.13 -9.85 11.20
C GLU A 244 -15.18 -11.03 10.90
N ASP A 245 -14.67 -11.12 9.69
CA ASP A 245 -13.72 -12.15 9.27
C ASP A 245 -12.24 -11.75 9.43
N GLY A 246 -11.96 -10.48 9.72
CA GLY A 246 -10.61 -9.94 9.82
C GLY A 246 -9.81 -10.10 8.52
N ARG A 247 -10.45 -9.94 7.35
CA ARG A 247 -9.82 -10.09 6.04
C ARG A 247 -9.99 -8.86 5.19
N TYR A 248 -8.96 -8.54 4.41
CA TYR A 248 -9.08 -7.53 3.36
C TYR A 248 -10.00 -8.01 2.25
N GLY A 249 -10.91 -7.13 1.84
CA GLY A 249 -11.74 -7.30 0.66
C GLY A 249 -11.09 -6.76 -0.62
N LEU A 250 -9.84 -6.29 -0.58
CA LEU A 250 -9.09 -5.79 -1.72
C LEU A 250 -9.74 -4.59 -2.44
N GLY A 251 -10.51 -3.79 -1.71
CA GLY A 251 -11.35 -2.72 -2.22
C GLY A 251 -12.84 -3.11 -2.35
N PHE A 252 -13.15 -4.40 -2.39
CA PHE A 252 -14.53 -4.89 -2.56
C PHE A 252 -15.45 -4.59 -1.37
N THR A 253 -14.89 -4.43 -0.17
CA THR A 253 -15.67 -4.13 1.05
C THR A 253 -15.31 -2.81 1.70
N GLU A 254 -14.05 -2.36 1.59
CA GLU A 254 -13.48 -1.20 2.27
C GLU A 254 -14.06 0.13 1.78
N TRP A 255 -14.58 0.18 0.55
CA TRP A 255 -15.21 1.39 0.00
C TRP A 255 -16.33 1.96 0.90
N ARG A 256 -17.00 1.10 1.69
CA ARG A 256 -18.05 1.52 2.64
C ARG A 256 -17.50 2.37 3.76
N ASP A 257 -16.23 2.20 4.11
CA ASP A 257 -15.58 3.01 5.13
C ASP A 257 -15.22 4.39 4.58
N VAL A 258 -14.81 4.45 3.30
CA VAL A 258 -14.56 5.73 2.60
C VAL A 258 -15.86 6.49 2.37
N GLU A 259 -16.97 5.80 2.13
CA GLU A 259 -18.32 6.44 2.06
C GLU A 259 -18.62 7.20 3.36
N VAL A 260 -18.29 6.64 4.54
CA VAL A 260 -18.45 7.33 5.84
C VAL A 260 -17.57 8.58 5.93
N ALA A 261 -16.33 8.52 5.41
CA ALA A 261 -15.46 9.69 5.37
C ALA A 261 -16.00 10.79 4.45
N ILE A 262 -16.62 10.42 3.32
CA ILE A 262 -17.34 11.37 2.45
C ILE A 262 -18.53 11.98 3.18
N ASP A 263 -19.36 11.17 3.84
CA ASP A 263 -20.51 11.65 4.61
C ASP A 263 -20.05 12.63 5.71
N TYR A 264 -18.94 12.31 6.41
CA TYR A 264 -18.34 13.20 7.40
C TYR A 264 -17.93 14.55 6.78
N ALA A 265 -17.18 14.53 5.68
CA ALA A 265 -16.72 15.74 4.98
C ALA A 265 -17.91 16.63 4.57
N LEU A 266 -18.94 16.04 3.97
CA LEU A 266 -20.15 16.76 3.54
C LEU A 266 -20.92 17.37 4.72
N ALA A 267 -21.00 16.66 5.85
CA ALA A 267 -21.63 17.16 7.07
C ALA A 267 -20.85 18.31 7.71
N HIS A 268 -19.54 18.42 7.43
CA HIS A 268 -18.65 19.46 7.97
C HIS A 268 -18.29 20.56 6.94
N GLY A 269 -19.13 20.75 5.93
CA GLY A 269 -19.05 21.90 5.02
C GLY A 269 -18.41 21.65 3.68
N ALA A 270 -17.92 20.44 3.40
CA ALA A 270 -17.51 20.10 2.05
C ALA A 270 -18.72 20.09 1.09
N ARG A 271 -18.54 20.60 -0.11
CA ARG A 271 -19.52 20.45 -1.21
C ARG A 271 -19.13 19.31 -2.14
N SER A 272 -17.83 19.02 -2.17
CA SER A 272 -17.25 17.97 -3.00
C SER A 272 -15.98 17.41 -2.38
N VAL A 273 -15.53 16.27 -2.90
CA VAL A 273 -14.34 15.61 -2.43
C VAL A 273 -13.43 15.16 -3.58
N VAL A 274 -12.13 15.08 -3.31
CA VAL A 274 -11.15 14.38 -4.12
C VAL A 274 -10.65 13.19 -3.31
N LEU A 275 -10.63 12.00 -3.89
CA LEU A 275 -10.09 10.82 -3.21
C LEU A 275 -8.64 10.60 -3.62
N PHE A 276 -7.77 10.44 -2.63
CA PHE A 276 -6.39 10.07 -2.83
C PHE A 276 -6.19 8.62 -2.36
N GLY A 277 -5.61 7.77 -3.21
CA GLY A 277 -5.46 6.35 -2.91
C GLY A 277 -4.09 5.79 -3.26
N TRP A 278 -3.45 5.11 -2.29
CA TRP A 278 -2.17 4.44 -2.47
C TRP A 278 -2.37 2.92 -2.56
N SER A 279 -1.81 2.27 -3.59
CA SER A 279 -1.87 0.81 -3.75
C SER A 279 -3.30 0.27 -3.67
N MET A 280 -3.62 -0.57 -2.68
CA MET A 280 -4.99 -1.04 -2.38
C MET A 280 -5.95 0.13 -2.12
N GLY A 281 -5.46 1.24 -1.53
CA GLY A 281 -6.25 2.46 -1.37
C GLY A 281 -6.77 3.00 -2.71
N GLY A 282 -6.01 2.83 -3.79
CA GLY A 282 -6.45 3.14 -5.14
C GLY A 282 -7.63 2.27 -5.59
N SER A 283 -7.58 0.94 -5.37
CA SER A 283 -8.73 0.06 -5.60
C SER A 283 -9.95 0.49 -4.80
N ILE A 284 -9.75 0.86 -3.53
CA ILE A 284 -10.84 1.32 -2.65
C ILE A 284 -11.45 2.60 -3.20
N CYS A 285 -10.64 3.59 -3.61
CA CYS A 285 -11.12 4.86 -4.19
C CYS A 285 -11.93 4.64 -5.47
N MET A 286 -11.45 3.78 -6.36
CA MET A 286 -12.17 3.42 -7.59
C MET A 286 -13.53 2.78 -7.28
N GLN A 287 -13.59 1.83 -6.34
CA GLN A 287 -14.85 1.22 -5.91
C GLN A 287 -15.78 2.23 -5.21
N THR A 288 -15.23 3.16 -4.46
CA THR A 288 -16.01 4.23 -3.83
C THR A 288 -16.66 5.11 -4.90
N ALA A 289 -15.91 5.51 -5.94
CA ALA A 289 -16.42 6.32 -7.03
C ALA A 289 -17.54 5.63 -7.83
N ASP A 290 -17.55 4.31 -7.88
CA ASP A 290 -18.57 3.50 -8.55
C ASP A 290 -19.82 3.30 -7.66
N LEU A 291 -19.64 2.94 -6.38
CA LEU A 291 -20.67 2.34 -5.56
C LEU A 291 -21.23 3.24 -4.45
N ALA A 292 -20.47 4.26 -4.00
CA ALA A 292 -20.91 5.09 -2.88
C ALA A 292 -22.21 5.87 -3.21
N ARG A 293 -23.09 6.01 -2.21
CA ARG A 293 -24.34 6.78 -2.34
C ARG A 293 -24.06 8.23 -2.71
N ASN A 294 -22.99 8.80 -2.13
CA ASN A 294 -22.55 10.18 -2.34
C ASN A 294 -21.51 10.33 -3.44
N ARG A 295 -21.35 9.34 -4.34
CA ARG A 295 -20.33 9.38 -5.41
C ARG A 295 -20.41 10.63 -6.30
N ARG A 296 -21.58 11.29 -6.39
CA ARG A 296 -21.72 12.55 -7.14
C ARG A 296 -20.93 13.71 -6.53
N ALA A 297 -20.56 13.63 -5.27
CA ALA A 297 -19.68 14.59 -4.62
C ALA A 297 -18.20 14.39 -4.96
N ILE A 298 -17.83 13.24 -5.53
CA ILE A 298 -16.45 12.93 -5.91
C ILE A 298 -16.15 13.63 -7.23
N GLN A 299 -15.23 14.61 -7.20
CA GLN A 299 -14.84 15.38 -8.38
C GLN A 299 -13.65 14.79 -9.13
N ALA A 300 -12.74 14.12 -8.40
CA ALA A 300 -11.53 13.55 -8.98
C ALA A 300 -10.97 12.42 -8.11
N LEU A 301 -10.15 11.56 -8.74
CA LEU A 301 -9.30 10.58 -8.05
C LEU A 301 -7.83 10.92 -8.33
N VAL A 302 -6.97 10.78 -7.31
CA VAL A 302 -5.51 10.87 -7.41
C VAL A 302 -4.94 9.57 -6.86
N LEU A 303 -4.35 8.75 -7.70
CA LEU A 303 -3.93 7.40 -7.37
C LEU A 303 -2.41 7.25 -7.54
N ASP A 304 -1.75 6.68 -6.52
CA ASP A 304 -0.31 6.48 -6.45
C ASP A 304 -0.01 4.98 -6.35
N GLY A 305 0.61 4.39 -7.39
CA GLY A 305 0.88 2.96 -7.48
C GLY A 305 -0.34 2.05 -7.27
N PRO A 306 -1.53 2.34 -7.86
CA PRO A 306 -2.77 1.67 -7.50
C PRO A 306 -2.84 0.21 -7.97
N ALA A 307 -3.40 -0.68 -7.15
CA ALA A 307 -3.69 -2.06 -7.51
C ALA A 307 -5.02 -2.15 -8.29
N LEU A 308 -4.98 -1.93 -9.61
CA LEU A 308 -6.18 -1.82 -10.45
C LEU A 308 -6.67 -3.15 -11.04
N ASP A 309 -5.83 -4.18 -11.08
CA ASP A 309 -6.19 -5.54 -11.49
C ASP A 309 -5.57 -6.56 -10.53
N TRP A 310 -6.38 -7.04 -9.60
CA TRP A 310 -5.94 -8.01 -8.61
C TRP A 310 -5.66 -9.40 -9.21
N LEU A 311 -6.33 -9.76 -10.31
CA LEU A 311 -6.05 -11.03 -10.97
C LEU A 311 -4.67 -11.02 -11.61
N GLU A 312 -4.34 -9.95 -12.33
CA GLU A 312 -3.01 -9.77 -12.92
C GLU A 312 -1.93 -9.69 -11.83
N LEU A 313 -2.18 -8.93 -10.76
CA LEU A 313 -1.26 -8.84 -9.62
C LEU A 313 -0.98 -10.20 -8.98
N ILE A 314 -2.00 -11.03 -8.77
CA ILE A 314 -1.85 -12.39 -8.23
C ILE A 314 -1.05 -13.28 -9.20
N GLN A 315 -1.31 -13.18 -10.49
CA GLN A 315 -0.57 -13.91 -11.52
C GLN A 315 0.90 -13.48 -11.57
N TYR A 316 1.16 -12.18 -11.52
CA TYR A 316 2.51 -11.62 -11.46
C TYR A 316 3.29 -12.19 -10.27
N HIS A 317 2.74 -12.14 -9.06
CA HIS A 317 3.38 -12.71 -7.87
C HIS A 317 3.51 -14.24 -7.93
N THR A 318 2.59 -14.93 -8.59
CA THR A 318 2.69 -16.38 -8.85
C THR A 318 3.93 -16.69 -9.68
N HIS A 319 4.17 -15.94 -10.76
CA HIS A 319 5.37 -16.09 -11.59
C HIS A 319 6.63 -15.68 -10.84
N LEU A 320 6.64 -14.52 -10.20
CA LEU A 320 7.78 -13.98 -9.44
C LEU A 320 8.27 -14.97 -8.36
N ASN A 321 7.35 -15.60 -7.67
CA ASN A 321 7.67 -16.59 -6.62
C ASN A 321 7.82 -18.02 -7.15
N LYS A 322 7.85 -18.22 -8.48
CA LYS A 322 7.99 -19.54 -9.13
C LYS A 322 6.95 -20.56 -8.66
N ILE A 323 5.75 -20.09 -8.32
CA ILE A 323 4.64 -20.95 -7.92
C ILE A 323 4.04 -21.60 -9.18
N PRO A 324 3.81 -22.92 -9.21
CA PRO A 324 3.15 -23.56 -10.34
C PRO A 324 1.80 -22.92 -10.65
N LEU A 325 1.52 -22.63 -11.93
CA LEU A 325 0.33 -21.91 -12.38
C LEU A 325 -0.98 -22.49 -11.82
N ARG A 326 -1.09 -23.82 -11.76
CA ARG A 326 -2.28 -24.51 -11.19
C ARG A 326 -2.50 -24.17 -9.71
N ILE A 327 -1.43 -23.96 -8.95
CA ILE A 327 -1.51 -23.57 -7.52
C ILE A 327 -1.97 -22.11 -7.41
N GLY A 328 -1.44 -21.23 -8.24
CA GLY A 328 -1.91 -19.83 -8.32
C GLY A 328 -3.39 -19.74 -8.69
N GLN A 329 -3.82 -20.48 -9.72
CA GLN A 329 -5.24 -20.55 -10.12
C GLN A 329 -6.15 -21.09 -9.00
N LEU A 330 -5.70 -22.13 -8.30
CA LEU A 330 -6.44 -22.64 -7.14
C LEU A 330 -6.52 -21.60 -6.01
N GLY A 331 -5.43 -20.85 -5.79
CA GLY A 331 -5.43 -19.71 -4.84
C GLY A 331 -6.44 -18.63 -5.20
N VAL A 332 -6.54 -18.28 -6.49
CA VAL A 332 -7.59 -17.36 -6.99
C VAL A 332 -8.98 -17.94 -6.71
N GLN A 333 -9.23 -19.21 -7.03
CA GLN A 333 -10.52 -19.85 -6.73
C GLN A 333 -10.85 -19.86 -5.23
N MET A 334 -9.85 -19.99 -4.36
CA MET A 334 -10.02 -19.90 -2.91
C MET A 334 -10.42 -18.50 -2.42
N ILE A 335 -10.23 -17.47 -3.22
CA ILE A 335 -10.69 -16.10 -2.92
C ILE A 335 -12.07 -15.83 -3.53
N THR A 336 -12.32 -16.38 -4.73
CA THR A 336 -13.45 -15.99 -5.58
C THR A 336 -14.64 -16.97 -5.51
N HIS A 337 -14.41 -18.24 -5.12
CA HIS A 337 -15.47 -19.25 -5.16
C HIS A 337 -16.16 -19.41 -3.79
N PRO A 338 -17.50 -19.35 -3.71
CA PRO A 338 -18.23 -19.38 -2.43
C PRO A 338 -17.89 -20.57 -1.52
N ALA A 339 -17.72 -21.77 -2.09
CA ALA A 339 -17.41 -22.98 -1.31
C ALA A 339 -15.94 -23.04 -0.82
N LEU A 340 -15.03 -22.29 -1.44
CA LEU A 340 -13.59 -22.36 -1.14
C LEU A 340 -13.09 -21.15 -0.34
N SER A 341 -13.79 -20.01 -0.41
CA SER A 341 -13.37 -18.75 0.24
C SER A 341 -13.26 -18.89 1.76
N THR A 342 -14.07 -19.72 2.37
CA THR A 342 -14.01 -20.03 3.81
C THR A 342 -12.67 -20.65 4.25
N LEU A 343 -11.94 -21.33 3.35
CA LEU A 343 -10.60 -21.86 3.64
C LEU A 343 -9.55 -20.72 3.85
N THR A 344 -9.79 -19.56 3.26
CA THR A 344 -8.96 -18.37 3.47
C THR A 344 -9.39 -17.59 4.71
N GLY A 345 -10.56 -17.88 5.26
CA GLY A 345 -11.23 -17.18 6.35
C GLY A 345 -12.11 -16.03 5.89
N LEU A 346 -12.30 -15.85 4.57
CA LEU A 346 -13.26 -14.90 4.03
C LEU A 346 -14.69 -15.36 4.36
N LYS A 347 -15.52 -14.42 4.82
CA LYS A 347 -16.96 -14.65 5.04
C LYS A 347 -17.72 -14.73 3.71
N GLU A 348 -17.32 -13.88 2.76
CA GLU A 348 -17.90 -13.83 1.42
C GLU A 348 -16.78 -13.87 0.37
N PRO A 349 -17.00 -14.49 -0.79
CA PRO A 349 -16.03 -14.50 -1.88
C PRO A 349 -15.88 -13.11 -2.46
N ILE A 350 -14.65 -12.77 -2.87
CA ILE A 350 -14.34 -11.50 -3.52
C ILE A 350 -14.52 -11.66 -5.02
N SER A 351 -15.32 -10.79 -5.65
CA SER A 351 -15.41 -10.72 -7.10
C SER A 351 -14.23 -9.91 -7.67
N LEU A 352 -13.15 -10.62 -8.06
CA LEU A 352 -11.99 -9.95 -8.68
C LEU A 352 -12.35 -9.26 -10.00
N GLN A 353 -13.37 -9.71 -10.69
CA GLN A 353 -13.86 -9.06 -11.93
C GLN A 353 -14.45 -7.68 -11.66
N GLN A 354 -15.13 -7.50 -10.51
CA GLN A 354 -15.70 -6.20 -10.14
C GLN A 354 -14.63 -5.17 -9.74
N ILE A 355 -13.44 -5.62 -9.36
CA ILE A 355 -12.30 -4.78 -8.99
C ILE A 355 -11.15 -4.85 -10.01
N SER A 356 -11.41 -5.34 -11.23
CA SER A 356 -10.49 -5.28 -12.36
C SER A 356 -10.87 -4.12 -13.29
N TRP A 357 -10.25 -2.97 -13.08
CA TRP A 357 -10.63 -1.71 -13.71
C TRP A 357 -10.28 -1.61 -15.18
N PRO A 358 -9.17 -2.19 -15.71
CA PRO A 358 -8.96 -2.22 -17.16
C PRO A 358 -10.10 -2.90 -17.92
N HIS A 359 -10.74 -3.93 -17.35
CA HIS A 359 -11.91 -4.58 -17.94
C HIS A 359 -13.22 -3.78 -17.79
N ARG A 360 -13.19 -2.75 -16.95
CA ARG A 360 -14.31 -1.87 -16.62
C ARG A 360 -14.03 -0.40 -16.95
N ALA A 361 -13.12 -0.14 -17.88
CA ALA A 361 -12.72 1.23 -18.23
C ALA A 361 -13.91 2.12 -18.64
N GLY A 362 -14.96 1.54 -19.24
CA GLY A 362 -16.19 2.24 -19.60
C GLY A 362 -17.07 2.64 -18.42
N ASP A 363 -16.85 2.09 -17.22
CA ASP A 363 -17.61 2.42 -16.02
C ASP A 363 -17.02 3.62 -15.27
N ILE A 364 -15.85 4.11 -15.68
CA ILE A 364 -15.20 5.27 -15.05
C ILE A 364 -15.97 6.54 -15.41
N THR A 365 -16.44 7.23 -14.40
CA THR A 365 -17.24 8.46 -14.54
C THR A 365 -16.56 9.69 -13.92
N VAL A 366 -15.41 9.50 -13.26
CA VAL A 366 -14.69 10.53 -12.51
C VAL A 366 -13.30 10.73 -13.10
N PRO A 367 -12.85 11.97 -13.37
CA PRO A 367 -11.48 12.24 -13.78
C PRO A 367 -10.48 11.62 -12.81
N THR A 368 -9.51 10.88 -13.33
CA THR A 368 -8.58 10.10 -12.52
C THR A 368 -7.14 10.36 -12.97
N LEU A 369 -6.29 10.80 -12.05
CA LEU A 369 -4.85 10.86 -12.21
C LEU A 369 -4.25 9.58 -11.64
N ILE A 370 -3.41 8.93 -12.41
CA ILE A 370 -2.61 7.78 -11.94
C ILE A 370 -1.13 8.11 -12.07
N MET A 371 -0.43 8.13 -10.96
CA MET A 371 1.02 8.17 -10.87
C MET A 371 1.49 6.75 -10.55
N HIS A 372 2.39 6.19 -11.37
CA HIS A 372 2.86 4.83 -11.14
C HIS A 372 4.27 4.65 -11.68
N SER A 373 5.14 4.08 -10.87
CA SER A 373 6.51 3.81 -11.28
C SER A 373 6.57 2.65 -12.27
N VAL A 374 7.30 2.87 -13.37
CA VAL A 374 7.59 1.79 -14.34
C VAL A 374 8.54 0.74 -13.77
N ASP A 375 9.23 1.08 -12.69
CA ASP A 375 10.15 0.21 -11.94
C ASP A 375 9.48 -0.44 -10.71
N ASP A 376 8.16 -0.35 -10.58
CA ASP A 376 7.43 -1.00 -9.49
C ASP A 376 7.47 -2.53 -9.65
N THR A 377 8.18 -3.19 -8.73
CA THR A 377 8.35 -4.65 -8.72
C THR A 377 7.30 -5.36 -7.85
N TYR A 378 6.39 -4.61 -7.24
CA TYR A 378 5.35 -5.17 -6.37
C TYR A 378 3.97 -5.14 -7.02
N VAL A 379 3.55 -3.99 -7.57
CA VAL A 379 2.33 -3.85 -8.37
C VAL A 379 2.72 -3.50 -9.80
N PRO A 380 2.40 -4.34 -10.81
CA PRO A 380 2.68 -4.03 -12.21
C PRO A 380 1.99 -2.72 -12.63
N TYR A 381 2.71 -1.84 -13.32
CA TYR A 381 2.15 -0.57 -13.81
C TYR A 381 1.28 -0.72 -15.07
N GLN A 382 1.40 -1.84 -15.76
CA GLN A 382 0.71 -2.09 -17.04
C GLN A 382 -0.83 -1.93 -16.96
N PRO A 383 -1.53 -2.41 -15.90
CA PRO A 383 -2.96 -2.12 -15.75
C PRO A 383 -3.28 -0.63 -15.65
N SER A 384 -2.40 0.16 -15.04
CA SER A 384 -2.55 1.63 -14.93
C SER A 384 -2.42 2.31 -16.29
N GLN A 385 -1.42 1.94 -17.06
CA GLN A 385 -1.22 2.42 -18.43
C GLN A 385 -2.38 2.01 -19.35
N ALA A 386 -2.75 0.73 -19.32
CA ALA A 386 -3.86 0.22 -20.13
C ALA A 386 -5.18 0.93 -19.82
N LEU A 387 -5.43 1.25 -18.55
CA LEU A 387 -6.63 1.97 -18.15
C LEU A 387 -6.68 3.39 -18.75
N ALA A 388 -5.54 4.08 -18.80
CA ALA A 388 -5.45 5.41 -19.43
C ALA A 388 -5.62 5.34 -20.96
N GLU A 389 -5.18 4.26 -21.60
CA GLU A 389 -5.40 4.02 -23.04
C GLU A 389 -6.88 3.71 -23.35
N LEU A 390 -7.61 3.11 -22.40
CA LEU A 390 -8.99 2.68 -22.57
C LEU A 390 -10.03 3.74 -22.15
N SER A 391 -9.67 4.68 -21.28
CA SER A 391 -10.60 5.70 -20.76
C SER A 391 -10.06 7.11 -20.93
N PRO A 392 -10.80 8.02 -21.60
CA PRO A 392 -10.39 9.43 -21.76
C PRO A 392 -10.46 10.23 -20.45
N LEU A 393 -10.98 9.64 -19.38
CA LEU A 393 -11.05 10.26 -18.06
C LEU A 393 -9.82 9.94 -17.20
N VAL A 394 -8.90 9.11 -17.69
CA VAL A 394 -7.74 8.66 -16.94
C VAL A 394 -6.47 9.25 -17.56
N ASP A 395 -5.71 9.97 -16.74
CA ASP A 395 -4.39 10.47 -17.09
C ASP A 395 -3.34 9.61 -16.36
N PHE A 396 -2.38 9.09 -17.10
CA PHE A 396 -1.27 8.28 -16.56
C PHE A 396 0.03 9.08 -16.61
N VAL A 397 0.70 9.21 -15.46
CA VAL A 397 2.00 9.85 -15.34
C VAL A 397 3.01 8.82 -14.83
N PRO A 398 3.93 8.36 -15.70
CA PRO A 398 4.95 7.40 -15.30
C PRO A 398 5.99 8.06 -14.39
N PHE A 399 6.38 7.34 -13.34
CA PHE A 399 7.55 7.65 -12.52
C PHE A 399 8.63 6.61 -12.78
N GLU A 400 9.89 6.99 -12.52
CA GLU A 400 11.03 6.10 -12.65
C GLU A 400 11.76 5.93 -11.32
N LYS A 401 12.48 4.83 -11.15
CA LYS A 401 13.33 4.53 -9.99
C LYS A 401 12.61 4.48 -8.64
N ALA A 402 11.28 4.52 -8.63
CA ALA A 402 10.51 4.46 -7.41
C ALA A 402 10.07 3.01 -7.14
N PRO A 403 10.41 2.42 -5.99
CA PRO A 403 9.74 1.23 -5.52
C PRO A 403 8.26 1.50 -5.27
N HIS A 404 7.47 0.45 -5.14
CA HIS A 404 6.03 0.50 -4.95
C HIS A 404 5.56 1.60 -3.97
N THR A 405 4.71 2.50 -4.44
CA THR A 405 4.17 3.66 -3.71
C THR A 405 5.26 4.56 -3.10
N ARG A 406 6.37 4.77 -3.81
CA ARG A 406 7.48 5.62 -3.38
C ARG A 406 7.76 6.77 -4.35
N GLU A 407 6.84 7.05 -5.24
CA GLU A 407 6.91 8.12 -6.22
C GLU A 407 7.23 9.46 -5.54
N TRP A 408 6.49 9.81 -4.49
CA TRP A 408 6.75 10.99 -3.67
C TRP A 408 8.13 10.93 -2.97
N ASN A 409 8.53 9.76 -2.47
CA ASN A 409 9.80 9.64 -1.75
C ASN A 409 11.02 9.87 -2.66
N VAL A 410 10.90 9.45 -3.92
CA VAL A 410 11.98 9.55 -4.93
C VAL A 410 12.04 10.95 -5.53
N ASP A 411 10.90 11.53 -5.87
CA ASP A 411 10.81 12.88 -6.43
C ASP A 411 9.58 13.63 -5.87
N PRO A 412 9.73 14.22 -4.66
CA PRO A 412 8.65 14.95 -4.02
C PRO A 412 8.16 16.15 -4.86
N GLN A 413 9.08 16.81 -5.59
CA GLN A 413 8.74 17.99 -6.38
C GLN A 413 7.91 17.61 -7.62
N LEU A 414 8.32 16.59 -8.36
CA LEU A 414 7.57 16.09 -9.51
C LEU A 414 6.18 15.62 -9.08
N TRP A 415 6.09 14.90 -7.95
CA TRP A 415 4.81 14.44 -7.40
C TRP A 415 3.90 15.62 -7.03
N PHE A 416 4.46 16.62 -6.34
CA PHE A 416 3.74 17.84 -5.93
C PHE A 416 3.24 18.61 -7.15
N ASP A 417 4.10 18.89 -8.13
CA ASP A 417 3.76 19.64 -9.34
C ASP A 417 2.72 18.92 -10.19
N THR A 418 2.83 17.59 -10.29
CA THR A 418 1.88 16.74 -11.00
C THR A 418 0.49 16.84 -10.37
N VAL A 419 0.38 16.64 -9.06
CA VAL A 419 -0.90 16.66 -8.36
C VAL A 419 -1.55 18.04 -8.38
N THR A 420 -0.77 19.08 -8.00
CA THR A 420 -1.30 20.44 -7.92
C THR A 420 -1.63 21.03 -9.29
N GLY A 421 -0.80 20.78 -10.29
CA GLY A 421 -1.04 21.20 -11.67
C GLY A 421 -2.27 20.51 -12.27
N TRP A 422 -2.40 19.19 -12.06
CA TRP A 422 -3.50 18.41 -12.59
C TRP A 422 -4.86 18.81 -11.97
N LEU A 423 -4.94 18.94 -10.63
CA LEU A 423 -6.15 19.38 -9.94
C LEU A 423 -6.53 20.83 -10.28
N SER A 424 -5.54 21.74 -10.31
CA SER A 424 -5.75 23.15 -10.69
C SER A 424 -6.27 23.28 -12.12
N SER A 425 -5.82 22.47 -13.06
CA SER A 425 -6.30 22.47 -14.45
C SER A 425 -7.79 22.11 -14.56
N ARG A 426 -8.33 21.47 -13.55
CA ARG A 426 -9.76 21.07 -13.42
C ARG A 426 -10.54 21.99 -12.50
N ASN A 427 -9.97 23.15 -12.12
CA ASN A 427 -10.54 24.10 -11.17
C ASN A 427 -10.85 23.49 -9.78
N ILE A 428 -10.09 22.47 -9.36
CA ILE A 428 -10.17 21.88 -8.04
C ILE A 428 -9.12 22.52 -7.16
N GLY A 429 -9.53 23.13 -6.06
CA GLY A 429 -8.69 23.91 -5.18
C GLY A 429 -8.38 25.32 -5.73
N VAL A 430 -7.52 26.04 -5.03
CA VAL A 430 -7.08 27.38 -5.45
C VAL A 430 -5.88 27.23 -6.38
N SER A 431 -5.99 27.78 -7.61
CA SER A 431 -4.88 27.74 -8.56
C SER A 431 -3.74 28.66 -8.11
N PRO A 432 -2.50 28.15 -7.93
CA PRO A 432 -1.35 29.01 -7.68
C PRO A 432 -1.12 30.07 -8.76
N LEU A 433 -1.57 29.79 -10.00
CA LEU A 433 -1.43 30.69 -11.14
C LEU A 433 -2.44 31.87 -11.12
N ARG A 434 -3.61 31.71 -10.49
CA ARG A 434 -4.57 32.83 -10.36
C ARG A 434 -4.10 33.90 -9.38
N GLN A 435 -3.30 33.57 -8.37
CA GLN A 435 -2.76 34.52 -7.42
C GLN A 435 -1.73 35.47 -8.07
N ARG A 436 -0.97 35.05 -9.08
CA ARG A 436 -0.04 35.94 -9.83
C ARG A 436 -0.77 37.01 -10.65
N ASN A 437 -1.97 36.72 -11.14
CA ASN A 437 -2.72 37.68 -11.98
C ASN A 437 -3.56 38.69 -11.19
N GLN A 438 -3.85 38.44 -9.91
CA GLN A 438 -4.57 39.42 -9.06
C GLN A 438 -3.64 40.53 -8.49
N VAL A 439 -2.33 40.25 -8.42
CA VAL A 439 -1.34 41.24 -7.92
C VAL A 439 -0.88 42.20 -9.03
N ILE A 440 -1.12 41.89 -10.31
CA ILE A 440 -0.69 42.74 -11.46
C ILE A 440 -1.83 43.69 -11.92
N GLY A 441 -2.97 43.65 -11.30
CA GLY A 441 -4.18 44.44 -11.66
C GLY A 441 -4.55 45.56 -10.69
N CYS A 442 -3.57 46.14 -9.97
CA CYS A 442 -3.76 47.41 -9.20
C CYS A 442 -2.76 48.43 -9.60
#